data_ad6bd080d7f8389749723b8cd04b579a
#
_entry.id   ad6bd080d7f8389749723b8cd04b579a
#
_cell.length_a   1.000
_cell.length_b   1.000
_cell.length_c   1.000
_cell.angle_alpha   90.00
_cell.angle_beta   90.00
_cell.angle_gamma   90.00
#
_symmetry.space_group_name_H-M   'P 1'
#
loop_
_entity.id
_entity.type
_entity.pdbx_description
1 polymer ?
#
loop_
_entity_poly.entity_id
_entity_poly.type
_entity_poly.pdbx_seq_one_letter_code
_entity_poly.pdbx_strand_id
1 'polypeptide(L)'
;MDGVGGLNQPQIPPGKTFVYEFIARRPGTFMYHPHADEMVQMAMGMMGFFIIHPKRPERPIDRDFCIFPHMFFIRPGTKTPDPSVMLDFNLFTFNGKAFPGTDALVCRLGDRTRIRLANISMTSHPIHLHGHQMWVTETDGGQ
;
A
#
# COMPACT_ATOMS: atom_id res chain seq x y z
N MET A 1 -3.30 13.47 -10.34
CA MET A 1 -4.59 13.09 -9.71
C MET A 1 -4.69 13.49 -8.25
N ASP A 2 -3.60 13.95 -7.69
CA ASP A 2 -3.57 14.28 -6.28
C ASP A 2 -4.45 15.50 -6.01
N GLY A 3 -5.58 15.27 -5.38
CA GLY A 3 -6.42 16.32 -4.87
C GLY A 3 -5.89 16.77 -3.52
N VAL A 4 -5.78 18.07 -3.30
CA VAL A 4 -5.46 18.62 -1.99
C VAL A 4 -6.74 19.18 -1.39
N GLY A 5 -7.23 18.54 -0.34
CA GLY A 5 -8.44 18.96 0.35
C GLY A 5 -8.36 20.40 0.84
N GLY A 6 -9.36 21.20 0.49
CA GLY A 6 -9.41 22.62 0.80
C GLY A 6 -8.68 23.55 -0.18
N LEU A 7 -7.89 23.01 -1.13
CA LEU A 7 -7.22 23.79 -2.19
C LEU A 7 -7.90 23.59 -3.54
N ASN A 8 -7.75 22.42 -4.11
CA ASN A 8 -8.28 22.12 -5.46
C ASN A 8 -9.41 21.09 -5.44
N GLN A 9 -9.80 20.63 -4.28
CA GLN A 9 -11.02 19.86 -4.04
C GLN A 9 -11.60 20.17 -2.66
N PRO A 10 -12.92 20.01 -2.45
CA PRO A 10 -13.49 20.12 -1.11
C PRO A 10 -13.01 18.95 -0.23
N GLN A 11 -12.92 19.17 1.07
CA GLN A 11 -12.77 18.08 2.01
C GLN A 11 -14.03 17.21 2.00
N ILE A 12 -13.87 15.92 2.24
CA ILE A 12 -14.97 14.96 2.27
C ILE A 12 -15.38 14.73 3.73
N PRO A 13 -16.45 15.36 4.22
CA PRO A 13 -16.91 15.14 5.59
C PRO A 13 -17.36 13.70 5.83
N PRO A 14 -17.37 13.22 7.09
CA PRO A 14 -17.88 11.90 7.43
C PRO A 14 -19.30 11.68 6.87
N GLY A 15 -19.53 10.50 6.29
CA GLY A 15 -20.81 10.13 5.67
C GLY A 15 -21.09 10.78 4.30
N LYS A 16 -20.15 11.53 3.74
CA LYS A 16 -20.25 12.11 2.41
C LYS A 16 -19.40 11.36 1.40
N THR A 17 -19.69 11.55 0.12
CA THR A 17 -19.00 10.93 -1.00
C THR A 17 -18.47 12.02 -1.92
N PHE A 18 -17.28 11.83 -2.45
CA PHE A 18 -16.72 12.62 -3.53
C PHE A 18 -16.38 11.69 -4.70
N VAL A 19 -16.67 12.11 -5.92
CA VAL A 19 -16.40 11.32 -7.13
C VAL A 19 -15.15 11.86 -7.79
N TYR A 20 -14.15 10.97 -7.94
CA TYR A 20 -12.95 11.24 -8.73
C TYR A 20 -13.16 10.67 -10.12
N GLU A 21 -13.09 11.51 -11.14
CA GLU A 21 -13.23 11.10 -12.53
C GLU A 21 -11.95 11.43 -13.31
N PHE A 22 -11.37 10.44 -13.95
CA PHE A 22 -10.12 10.61 -14.68
C PHE A 22 -9.91 9.48 -15.70
N ILE A 23 -9.00 9.69 -16.63
CA ILE A 23 -8.60 8.69 -17.62
C ILE A 23 -7.31 8.01 -17.15
N ALA A 24 -7.36 6.70 -16.94
CA ALA A 24 -6.18 5.90 -16.64
C ALA A 24 -5.31 5.76 -17.90
N ARG A 25 -4.28 6.59 -18.02
CA ARG A 25 -3.41 6.66 -19.20
C ARG A 25 -2.19 5.76 -19.12
N ARG A 26 -1.71 5.46 -17.92
CA ARG A 26 -0.53 4.64 -17.66
C ARG A 26 -0.91 3.42 -16.85
N PRO A 27 -0.51 2.21 -17.26
CA PRO A 27 -0.55 1.07 -16.36
C PRO A 27 0.49 1.26 -15.26
N GLY A 28 0.30 0.57 -14.15
CA GLY A 28 1.28 0.60 -13.05
C GLY A 28 0.68 0.27 -11.70
N THR A 29 1.55 0.21 -10.73
CA THR A 29 1.21 0.03 -9.33
C THR A 29 1.36 1.37 -8.63
N PHE A 30 0.25 1.88 -8.15
CA PHE A 30 0.15 3.15 -7.45
C PHE A 30 -0.47 2.92 -6.08
N MET A 31 -0.53 3.94 -5.27
CA MET A 31 -1.16 3.91 -3.96
C MET A 31 -2.13 5.07 -3.80
N TYR A 32 -3.11 4.90 -2.93
CA TYR A 32 -3.97 5.99 -2.47
C TYR A 32 -3.83 6.18 -0.96
N HIS A 33 -3.89 7.41 -0.52
CA HIS A 33 -3.86 7.79 0.88
C HIS A 33 -4.59 9.13 1.08
N PRO A 34 -4.99 9.49 2.30
CA PRO A 34 -5.66 10.76 2.58
C PRO A 34 -4.68 11.94 2.50
N HIS A 35 -5.21 13.12 2.19
CA HIS A 35 -4.50 14.39 2.29
C HIS A 35 -5.07 15.31 3.38
N ALA A 36 -6.27 15.01 3.89
CA ALA A 36 -6.83 15.69 5.05
C ALA A 36 -6.43 14.93 6.30
N ASP A 37 -5.84 15.62 7.28
CA ASP A 37 -5.38 15.01 8.53
C ASP A 37 -4.55 13.74 8.29
N GLU A 38 -3.64 13.86 7.33
CA GLU A 38 -2.91 12.76 6.70
C GLU A 38 -2.24 11.84 7.72
N MET A 39 -1.52 12.44 8.67
CA MET A 39 -0.75 11.70 9.66
C MET A 39 -1.64 10.80 10.53
N VAL A 40 -2.76 11.33 11.00
CA VAL A 40 -3.71 10.58 11.82
C VAL A 40 -4.38 9.49 11.00
N GLN A 41 -4.89 9.82 9.83
CA GLN A 41 -5.62 8.87 9.00
C GLN A 41 -4.71 7.74 8.47
N MET A 42 -3.46 8.04 8.11
CA MET A 42 -2.49 7.02 7.72
C MET A 42 -2.07 6.14 8.90
N ALA A 43 -1.85 6.73 10.08
CA ALA A 43 -1.57 5.96 11.29
C ALA A 43 -2.76 5.05 11.69
N MET A 44 -3.97 5.38 11.27
CA MET A 44 -5.17 4.53 11.43
C MET A 44 -5.35 3.52 10.28
N GLY A 45 -4.41 3.47 9.31
CA GLY A 45 -4.40 2.49 8.23
C GLY A 45 -5.22 2.87 6.99
N MET A 46 -5.58 4.14 6.83
CA MET A 46 -6.32 4.59 5.65
C MET A 46 -5.41 4.76 4.45
N MET A 47 -5.09 3.68 3.78
CA MET A 47 -4.24 3.63 2.59
C MET A 47 -4.45 2.33 1.82
N GLY A 48 -4.03 2.28 0.56
CA GLY A 48 -4.10 1.06 -0.21
C GLY A 48 -3.47 1.16 -1.59
N PHE A 49 -3.51 0.04 -2.30
CA PHE A 49 -3.06 -0.05 -3.68
C PHE A 49 -4.08 0.52 -4.66
N PHE A 50 -3.57 1.20 -5.66
CA PHE A 50 -4.31 1.62 -6.84
C PHE A 50 -3.59 1.05 -8.07
N ILE A 51 -4.16 -0.01 -8.66
CA ILE A 51 -3.52 -0.78 -9.73
C ILE A 51 -4.23 -0.51 -11.05
N ILE A 52 -3.47 -0.11 -12.06
CA ILE A 52 -3.94 0.04 -13.43
C ILE A 52 -3.29 -1.05 -14.27
N HIS A 53 -4.09 -1.98 -14.75
CA HIS A 53 -3.61 -3.06 -15.62
C HIS A 53 -3.34 -2.56 -17.04
N PRO A 54 -2.28 -3.04 -17.70
CA PRO A 54 -2.04 -2.75 -19.11
C PRO A 54 -3.14 -3.38 -19.98
N LYS A 55 -3.53 -2.71 -21.05
CA LYS A 55 -4.49 -3.25 -22.03
C LYS A 55 -4.00 -4.55 -22.67
N ARG A 56 -2.71 -4.67 -22.86
CA ARG A 56 -2.04 -5.86 -23.41
C ARG A 56 -0.83 -6.16 -22.52
N PRO A 57 -0.92 -7.14 -21.62
CA PRO A 57 0.22 -7.55 -20.82
C PRO A 57 1.30 -8.16 -21.72
N GLU A 58 2.53 -7.76 -21.54
CA GLU A 58 3.67 -8.32 -22.29
C GLU A 58 3.90 -9.80 -21.97
N ARG A 59 3.63 -10.19 -20.75
CA ARG A 59 3.80 -11.56 -20.26
C ARG A 59 2.66 -11.93 -19.31
N PRO A 60 2.15 -13.16 -19.39
CA PRO A 60 1.15 -13.62 -18.44
C PRO A 60 1.73 -13.68 -17.03
N ILE A 61 0.92 -13.35 -16.06
CA ILE A 61 1.22 -13.45 -14.62
C ILE A 61 0.19 -14.41 -14.04
N ASP A 62 0.67 -15.48 -13.41
CA ASP A 62 -0.19 -16.52 -12.83
C ASP A 62 -0.65 -16.15 -11.41
N ARG A 63 0.21 -15.44 -10.67
CA ARG A 63 -0.05 -14.95 -9.33
C ARG A 63 0.40 -13.50 -9.19
N ASP A 64 -0.49 -12.65 -8.66
CA ASP A 64 -0.23 -11.22 -8.45
C ASP A 64 -0.57 -10.87 -7.01
N PHE A 65 0.45 -10.60 -6.20
CA PHE A 65 0.33 -10.32 -4.78
C PHE A 65 0.64 -8.84 -4.51
N CYS A 66 -0.08 -8.28 -3.54
CA CYS A 66 0.15 -6.94 -3.05
C CYS A 66 0.62 -7.00 -1.60
N ILE A 67 1.77 -6.42 -1.28
CA ILE A 67 2.31 -6.35 0.07
C ILE A 67 2.53 -4.90 0.44
N PHE A 68 1.90 -4.50 1.53
CA PHE A 68 1.99 -3.17 2.11
C PHE A 68 2.64 -3.29 3.49
N PRO A 69 3.97 -3.12 3.64
CA PRO A 69 4.58 -2.99 4.94
C PRO A 69 4.11 -1.70 5.61
N HIS A 70 3.71 -1.81 6.86
CA HIS A 70 3.31 -0.67 7.67
C HIS A 70 3.62 -0.90 9.14
N MET A 71 3.79 0.18 9.87
CA MET A 71 4.14 0.17 11.27
C MET A 71 3.15 1.00 12.07
N PHE A 72 2.86 0.52 13.26
CA PHE A 72 1.99 1.19 14.21
C PHE A 72 2.68 1.29 15.58
N PHE A 73 2.32 2.29 16.33
CA PHE A 73 2.55 2.32 17.76
C PHE A 73 1.23 2.08 18.49
N ILE A 74 1.18 1.02 19.28
CA ILE A 74 0.02 0.67 20.12
C ILE A 74 0.44 0.82 21.57
N ARG A 75 -0.19 1.71 22.31
CA ARG A 75 0.07 1.84 23.75
C ARG A 75 -0.31 0.55 24.47
N PRO A 76 0.52 0.06 25.41
CA PRO A 76 0.16 -1.11 26.21
C PRO A 76 -1.24 -0.97 26.84
N GLY A 77 -2.06 -2.03 26.70
CA GLY A 77 -3.43 -2.04 27.20
C GLY A 77 -4.47 -1.40 26.28
N THR A 78 -4.08 -0.83 25.14
CA THR A 78 -5.01 -0.29 24.14
C THR A 78 -5.05 -1.17 22.87
N LYS A 79 -5.99 -0.88 21.97
CA LYS A 79 -6.13 -1.59 20.68
C LYS A 79 -6.12 -0.62 19.48
N THR A 80 -5.87 0.65 19.73
CA THR A 80 -5.91 1.69 18.71
C THR A 80 -4.51 2.27 18.54
N PRO A 81 -4.04 2.46 17.31
CA PRO A 81 -2.78 3.13 17.04
C PRO A 81 -2.76 4.55 17.60
N ASP A 82 -1.60 4.96 18.10
CA ASP A 82 -1.36 6.32 18.55
C ASP A 82 -0.70 7.12 17.42
N PRO A 83 -1.41 8.04 16.77
CA PRO A 83 -0.86 8.80 15.65
C PRO A 83 0.15 9.86 16.04
N SER A 84 0.30 10.14 17.34
CA SER A 84 1.31 11.09 17.83
C SER A 84 2.72 10.50 17.93
N VAL A 85 2.84 9.16 17.84
CA VAL A 85 4.13 8.46 17.90
C VAL A 85 4.55 8.07 16.48
N MET A 86 5.67 8.64 16.01
CA MET A 86 6.09 8.55 14.62
C MET A 86 7.45 7.86 14.41
N LEU A 87 8.14 7.50 15.48
CA LEU A 87 9.47 6.88 15.40
C LEU A 87 9.58 5.58 16.20
N ASP A 88 8.88 5.47 17.31
CA ASP A 88 8.98 4.33 18.24
C ASP A 88 7.89 3.30 18.00
N PHE A 89 7.83 2.77 16.78
CA PHE A 89 6.83 1.77 16.42
C PHE A 89 7.09 0.43 17.12
N ASN A 90 6.02 -0.23 17.56
CA ASN A 90 6.07 -1.51 18.25
C ASN A 90 5.23 -2.61 17.59
N LEU A 91 4.49 -2.31 16.53
CA LEU A 91 3.74 -3.29 15.74
C LEU A 91 4.11 -3.15 14.26
N PHE A 92 4.69 -4.21 13.70
CA PHE A 92 5.09 -4.29 12.30
C PHE A 92 4.16 -5.22 11.57
N THR A 93 3.64 -4.78 10.43
CA THR A 93 2.60 -5.51 9.69
C THR A 93 2.90 -5.61 8.21
N PHE A 94 2.38 -6.67 7.58
CA PHE A 94 2.11 -6.73 6.15
C PHE A 94 0.60 -6.74 5.94
N ASN A 95 0.10 -5.80 5.14
CA ASN A 95 -1.33 -5.64 4.88
C ASN A 95 -2.18 -5.51 6.16
N GLY A 96 -1.66 -4.81 7.17
CA GLY A 96 -2.33 -4.61 8.45
C GLY A 96 -2.31 -5.80 9.41
N LYS A 97 -1.62 -6.89 9.07
CA LYS A 97 -1.52 -8.09 9.89
C LYS A 97 -0.09 -8.36 10.33
N ALA A 98 0.12 -8.65 11.61
CA ALA A 98 1.40 -9.11 12.13
C ALA A 98 1.50 -10.63 12.04
N PHE A 99 2.74 -11.15 12.00
CA PHE A 99 2.97 -12.60 12.09
C PHE A 99 2.40 -13.16 13.42
N PRO A 100 1.75 -14.34 13.40
CA PRO A 100 1.52 -15.25 12.27
C PRO A 100 0.20 -14.99 11.48
N GLY A 101 -0.45 -13.85 11.68
CA GLY A 101 -1.73 -13.53 11.06
C GLY A 101 -1.63 -13.07 9.59
N THR A 102 -0.43 -12.91 9.04
CA THR A 102 -0.22 -12.58 7.63
C THR A 102 -0.55 -13.75 6.72
N ASP A 103 -1.19 -13.48 5.59
CA ASP A 103 -1.54 -14.50 4.61
C ASP A 103 -0.28 -15.02 3.89
N ALA A 104 -0.23 -16.32 3.61
CA ALA A 104 0.83 -16.92 2.82
C ALA A 104 0.68 -16.55 1.32
N LEU A 105 1.80 -16.31 0.65
CA LEU A 105 1.83 -16.12 -0.80
C LEU A 105 1.90 -17.49 -1.48
N VAL A 106 0.77 -18.05 -1.85
CA VAL A 106 0.69 -19.42 -2.38
C VAL A 106 0.79 -19.39 -3.91
N CYS A 107 1.77 -20.13 -4.44
CA CYS A 107 1.94 -20.35 -5.88
C CYS A 107 2.29 -21.81 -6.16
N ARG A 108 2.18 -22.21 -7.43
CA ARG A 108 2.59 -23.53 -7.91
C ARG A 108 3.98 -23.48 -8.51
N LEU A 109 4.63 -24.62 -8.56
CA LEU A 109 5.91 -24.73 -9.28
C LEU A 109 5.69 -24.35 -10.77
N GLY A 110 6.50 -23.42 -11.25
CA GLY A 110 6.41 -22.90 -12.60
C GLY A 110 5.53 -21.66 -12.78
N ASP A 111 4.75 -21.27 -11.75
CA ASP A 111 3.99 -20.02 -11.80
C ASP A 111 4.91 -18.81 -11.93
N ARG A 112 4.55 -17.90 -12.82
CA ARG A 112 5.13 -16.57 -12.85
C ARG A 112 4.41 -15.69 -11.85
N THR A 113 5.12 -15.35 -10.78
CA THR A 113 4.60 -14.59 -9.67
C THR A 113 5.05 -13.14 -9.73
N ARG A 114 4.12 -12.21 -9.55
CA ARG A 114 4.38 -10.79 -9.34
C ARG A 114 4.13 -10.45 -7.88
N ILE A 115 5.02 -9.68 -7.29
CA ILE A 115 4.83 -9.08 -5.97
C ILE A 115 4.86 -7.56 -6.15
N ARG A 116 3.76 -6.92 -5.80
CA ARG A 116 3.64 -5.46 -5.77
C ARG A 116 3.93 -4.99 -4.36
N LEU A 117 4.85 -4.06 -4.25
CA LEU A 117 5.27 -3.48 -2.98
C LEU A 117 4.92 -2.01 -2.95
N ALA A 118 4.31 -1.54 -1.89
CA ALA A 118 4.11 -0.13 -1.64
C ALA A 118 4.51 0.20 -0.21
N ASN A 119 5.17 1.33 -0.01
CA ASN A 119 5.60 1.80 1.30
C ASN A 119 5.18 3.26 1.49
N ILE A 120 4.28 3.52 2.42
CA ILE A 120 3.90 4.86 2.88
C ILE A 120 4.23 4.98 4.38
N SER A 121 5.16 4.18 4.88
CA SER A 121 5.63 4.28 6.26
C SER A 121 6.78 5.27 6.38
N MET A 122 7.13 5.60 7.61
CA MET A 122 8.20 6.57 7.91
C MET A 122 9.61 6.00 7.74
N THR A 123 9.76 4.71 7.44
CA THR A 123 11.06 4.05 7.33
C THR A 123 11.21 3.25 6.03
N SER A 124 12.45 3.00 5.64
CA SER A 124 12.78 2.10 4.53
C SER A 124 12.66 0.64 4.99
N HIS A 125 12.15 -0.20 4.10
CA HIS A 125 12.03 -1.64 4.32
C HIS A 125 12.80 -2.40 3.24
N PRO A 126 13.97 -2.97 3.55
CA PRO A 126 14.65 -3.89 2.63
C PRO A 126 13.82 -5.17 2.49
N ILE A 127 13.57 -5.58 1.25
CA ILE A 127 12.79 -6.79 0.95
C ILE A 127 13.73 -7.85 0.42
N HIS A 128 13.67 -9.03 1.02
CA HIS A 128 14.45 -10.20 0.64
C HIS A 128 13.56 -11.43 0.50
N LEU A 129 13.68 -12.12 -0.62
CA LEU A 129 13.00 -13.38 -0.87
C LEU A 129 13.98 -14.54 -0.68
N HIS A 130 13.73 -15.41 0.28
CA HIS A 130 14.58 -16.55 0.54
C HIS A 130 14.51 -17.60 -0.59
N GLY A 131 15.69 -18.02 -1.08
CA GLY A 131 15.82 -19.09 -2.06
C GLY A 131 15.45 -18.76 -3.49
N HIS A 132 15.07 -17.52 -3.79
CA HIS A 132 14.68 -17.10 -5.13
C HIS A 132 15.28 -15.74 -5.50
N GLN A 133 15.36 -15.47 -6.80
CA GLN A 133 15.71 -14.17 -7.34
C GLN A 133 14.44 -13.39 -7.67
N MET A 134 14.50 -12.06 -7.50
CA MET A 134 13.48 -11.13 -7.92
C MET A 134 14.03 -10.20 -9.01
N TRP A 135 13.19 -9.89 -9.98
CA TRP A 135 13.47 -8.88 -10.98
C TRP A 135 12.59 -7.66 -10.69
N VAL A 136 13.23 -6.51 -10.51
CA VAL A 136 12.48 -5.25 -10.44
C VAL A 136 12.05 -4.91 -11.86
N THR A 137 10.76 -4.91 -12.09
CA THR A 137 10.17 -4.66 -13.42
C THR A 137 9.61 -3.25 -13.55
N GLU A 138 9.32 -2.60 -12.43
CA GLU A 138 8.67 -1.31 -12.41
C GLU A 138 8.92 -0.60 -11.08
N THR A 139 9.13 0.71 -11.11
CA THR A 139 9.21 1.57 -9.92
C THR A 139 8.36 2.82 -10.15
N ASP A 140 7.53 3.18 -9.15
CA ASP A 140 6.69 4.40 -9.15
C ASP A 140 5.89 4.63 -10.46
N GLY A 141 5.36 3.55 -11.02
CA GLY A 141 4.65 3.58 -12.30
C GLY A 141 5.54 3.75 -13.52
N GLY A 142 6.87 3.65 -13.36
CA GLY A 142 7.87 3.63 -14.44
C GLY A 142 8.34 2.22 -14.76
N GLN A 143 8.55 1.90 -16.04
CA GLN A 143 9.11 0.63 -16.51
C GLN A 143 10.61 0.74 -16.74
#